data_96a5749ed7562db60e8eba3d531d9111
#
_entry.id   96a5749ed7562db60e8eba3d531d9111
#
_cell.length_a   1.000
_cell.length_b   1.000
_cell.length_c   1.000
_cell.angle_alpha   90.00
_cell.angle_beta   90.00
_cell.angle_gamma   90.00
#
_symmetry.space_group_name_H-M   'P 1'
#
loop_
_entity.id
_entity.type
_entity.pdbx_description
1 polymer ?
#
loop_
_entity_poly.entity_id
_entity_poly.type
_entity_poly.pdbx_seq_one_letter_code
_entity_poly.pdbx_strand_id
1 'polypeptide(L)'
;FGLIDCANKTEVRGETGKSGVFYMAVGETGIWKLEYHAAEDRSAESGRPGSAEAGNGIRLTRLTAPGITAYRMGLGLGAPGGDYYRDAKAIYFNGIIDGEYGFYRTLDEGKSYERLNTDRPMFGEINSIDGDCRHFGRFYLATGSNGVKYGEMQLQSNKGGDHAYLSGRK
;
A
#
# COMPACT_ATOMS: atom_id res chain seq x y z
N PHE A 1 -0.80 -24.01 -3.24
CA PHE A 1 -1.05 -22.82 -2.42
C PHE A 1 -0.14 -22.90 -1.22
N GLY A 2 0.96 -22.11 -1.20
CA GLY A 2 1.70 -21.90 0.03
C GLY A 2 0.84 -21.07 0.96
N LEU A 3 0.48 -21.60 2.12
CA LEU A 3 -0.11 -20.83 3.19
C LEU A 3 0.95 -19.80 3.63
N ILE A 4 0.69 -18.54 3.37
CA ILE A 4 1.41 -17.47 4.04
C ILE A 4 0.94 -17.53 5.48
N ASP A 5 1.81 -17.90 6.41
CA ASP A 5 1.49 -17.92 7.83
C ASP A 5 1.26 -16.48 8.30
N CYS A 6 0.00 -16.10 8.39
CA CYS A 6 -0.45 -14.78 8.79
C CYS A 6 -0.80 -14.78 10.28
N ALA A 7 0.13 -15.14 11.14
CA ALA A 7 -0.12 -15.23 12.57
C ALA A 7 -0.63 -13.93 13.21
N ASN A 8 -0.52 -12.76 12.55
CA ASN A 8 -1.01 -11.50 13.09
C ASN A 8 -1.35 -10.45 12.00
N LYS A 9 -2.64 -10.11 11.94
CA LYS A 9 -3.17 -8.88 11.35
C LYS A 9 -2.84 -8.68 9.85
N THR A 10 -3.46 -9.49 9.01
CA THR A 10 -3.47 -9.24 7.56
C THR A 10 -4.54 -8.22 7.22
N GLU A 11 -4.19 -7.22 6.41
CA GLU A 11 -5.13 -6.27 5.84
C GLU A 11 -5.16 -6.43 4.33
N VAL A 12 -6.37 -6.41 3.75
CA VAL A 12 -6.59 -6.58 2.31
C VAL A 12 -7.32 -5.35 1.76
N ARG A 13 -6.84 -4.82 0.63
CA ARG A 13 -7.46 -3.72 -0.09
C ARG A 13 -7.61 -4.08 -1.57
N GLY A 14 -8.83 -3.99 -2.09
CA GLY A 14 -9.06 -4.05 -3.54
C GLY A 14 -8.56 -2.80 -4.24
N GLU A 15 -7.95 -2.95 -5.41
CA GLU A 15 -7.58 -1.79 -6.23
C GLU A 15 -8.81 -1.22 -6.92
N THR A 16 -9.24 -0.04 -6.49
CA THR A 16 -10.38 0.65 -7.10
C THR A 16 -10.09 0.96 -8.56
N GLY A 17 -11.01 0.58 -9.44
CA GLY A 17 -10.87 0.75 -10.89
C GLY A 17 -10.27 -0.45 -11.62
N LYS A 18 -9.76 -1.47 -10.89
CA LYS A 18 -9.23 -2.69 -11.50
C LYS A 18 -9.87 -3.93 -10.88
N SER A 19 -10.59 -4.69 -11.69
CA SER A 19 -11.20 -5.96 -11.26
C SER A 19 -10.11 -7.00 -10.99
N GLY A 20 -10.26 -7.76 -9.91
CA GLY A 20 -9.38 -8.88 -9.59
C GLY A 20 -8.00 -8.50 -9.04
N VAL A 21 -7.74 -7.21 -8.74
CA VAL A 21 -6.47 -6.77 -8.17
C VAL A 21 -6.64 -6.38 -6.72
N PHE A 22 -5.81 -6.97 -5.86
CA PHE A 22 -5.80 -6.73 -4.41
C PHE A 22 -4.39 -6.52 -3.89
N TYR A 23 -4.25 -5.69 -2.88
CA TYR A 23 -3.03 -5.52 -2.11
C TYR A 23 -3.25 -6.04 -0.69
N MET A 24 -2.20 -6.61 -0.10
CA MET A 24 -2.26 -7.20 1.24
C MET A 24 -1.04 -6.80 2.05
N ALA A 25 -1.25 -6.31 3.27
CA ALA A 25 -0.21 -6.21 4.28
C ALA A 25 -0.22 -7.50 5.11
N VAL A 26 0.91 -8.20 5.18
CA VAL A 26 1.02 -9.55 5.75
C VAL A 26 2.17 -9.60 6.78
N GLY A 27 2.13 -8.70 7.75
CA GLY A 27 3.09 -8.67 8.85
C GLY A 27 4.54 -8.72 8.39
N GLU A 28 5.31 -9.66 8.91
CA GLU A 28 6.75 -9.82 8.64
C GLU A 28 7.08 -10.16 7.18
N THR A 29 6.10 -10.61 6.41
CA THR A 29 6.30 -10.89 4.98
C THR A 29 6.08 -9.67 4.09
N GLY A 30 5.67 -8.53 4.66
CA GLY A 30 5.52 -7.25 3.98
C GLY A 30 4.24 -7.11 3.18
N ILE A 31 4.32 -6.45 2.02
CA ILE A 31 3.19 -6.16 1.14
C ILE A 31 3.21 -7.07 -0.07
N TRP A 32 2.04 -7.59 -0.40
CA TRP A 32 1.80 -8.48 -1.55
C TRP A 32 0.71 -7.91 -2.45
N LYS A 33 0.83 -8.19 -3.73
CA LYS A 33 -0.19 -7.95 -4.74
C LYS A 33 -0.72 -9.29 -5.24
N LEU A 34 -2.04 -9.42 -5.24
CA LEU A 34 -2.76 -10.55 -5.82
C LEU A 34 -3.49 -10.05 -7.06
N GLU A 35 -3.27 -10.74 -8.18
CA GLU A 35 -3.95 -10.50 -9.45
C GLU A 35 -4.70 -11.77 -9.83
N TYR A 36 -6.02 -11.66 -9.97
CA TYR A 36 -6.88 -12.74 -10.43
C TYR A 36 -7.21 -12.51 -11.90
N HIS A 37 -6.84 -13.45 -12.75
CA HIS A 37 -7.19 -13.46 -14.16
C HIS A 37 -8.25 -14.52 -14.40
N ALA A 38 -9.46 -14.12 -14.81
CA ALA A 38 -10.47 -15.05 -15.26
C ALA A 38 -10.00 -15.74 -16.56
N ALA A 39 -10.43 -17.00 -16.76
CA ALA A 39 -10.00 -17.77 -17.94
C ALA A 39 -10.38 -17.11 -19.28
N GLU A 40 -11.39 -16.26 -19.29
CA GLU A 40 -11.89 -15.56 -20.48
C GLU A 40 -10.96 -14.41 -20.95
N ASP A 41 -10.22 -13.78 -20.04
CA ASP A 41 -9.30 -12.68 -20.38
C ASP A 41 -8.02 -13.17 -21.09
N ARG A 42 -7.77 -14.46 -21.12
CA ARG A 42 -6.56 -15.04 -21.73
C ARG A 42 -6.61 -15.17 -23.25
N SER A 43 -7.77 -15.03 -23.85
CA SER A 43 -7.95 -15.18 -25.30
C SER A 43 -7.50 -13.95 -26.12
N ALA A 44 -7.31 -12.80 -25.48
CA ALA A 44 -7.00 -11.54 -26.17
C ALA A 44 -5.49 -11.26 -26.35
N GLU A 45 -4.62 -11.86 -25.57
CA GLU A 45 -3.18 -11.56 -25.61
C GLU A 45 -2.26 -12.67 -26.15
N SER A 46 -2.74 -13.89 -26.35
CA SER A 46 -1.89 -14.99 -26.81
C SER A 46 -2.23 -15.49 -28.21
N GLY A 47 -1.72 -14.79 -29.23
CA GLY A 47 -1.55 -15.36 -30.57
C GLY A 47 -0.47 -16.45 -30.62
N ARG A 48 -0.30 -17.28 -29.61
CA ARG A 48 0.66 -18.38 -29.58
C ARG A 48 -0.05 -19.70 -29.20
N PRO A 49 -0.19 -20.63 -30.12
CA PRO A 49 -0.74 -21.94 -29.81
C PRO A 49 0.33 -22.78 -29.07
N GLY A 50 0.03 -23.18 -27.86
CA GLY A 50 0.80 -24.25 -27.21
C GLY A 50 1.30 -23.92 -25.80
N SER A 51 0.40 -23.84 -24.84
CA SER A 51 0.57 -24.38 -23.49
C SER A 51 -0.78 -24.29 -22.76
N ALA A 52 -1.55 -25.35 -22.84
CA ALA A 52 -2.79 -25.52 -22.12
C ALA A 52 -2.49 -25.85 -20.67
N GLU A 53 -2.62 -24.86 -19.78
CA GLU A 53 -3.05 -25.11 -18.42
C GLU A 53 -4.14 -24.08 -18.10
N ALA A 54 -5.39 -24.50 -18.39
CA ALA A 54 -6.59 -23.75 -18.08
C ALA A 54 -6.87 -23.84 -16.56
N GLY A 55 -6.13 -23.07 -15.78
CA GLY A 55 -6.42 -22.80 -14.39
C GLY A 55 -6.75 -21.33 -14.20
N ASN A 56 -7.80 -21.00 -13.43
CA ASN A 56 -8.00 -19.66 -12.93
C ASN A 56 -6.66 -19.13 -12.38
N GLY A 57 -6.07 -18.13 -13.06
CA GLY A 57 -4.73 -17.67 -12.75
C GLY A 57 -4.75 -16.70 -11.59
N ILE A 58 -4.38 -17.15 -10.40
CA ILE A 58 -4.00 -16.26 -9.32
C ILE A 58 -2.50 -16.05 -9.42
N ARG A 59 -2.10 -14.79 -9.61
CA ARG A 59 -0.72 -14.36 -9.52
C ARG A 59 -0.51 -13.64 -8.19
N LEU A 60 0.44 -14.10 -7.41
CA LEU A 60 0.82 -13.49 -6.15
C LEU A 60 2.25 -12.93 -6.28
N THR A 61 2.40 -11.65 -6.07
CA THR A 61 3.69 -10.95 -6.20
C THR A 61 4.00 -10.25 -4.88
N ARG A 62 5.15 -10.53 -4.29
CA ARG A 62 5.67 -9.76 -3.16
C ARG A 62 6.21 -8.44 -3.69
N LEU A 63 5.72 -7.32 -3.14
CA LEU A 63 6.15 -5.97 -3.54
C LEU A 63 7.34 -5.47 -2.71
N THR A 64 7.39 -5.84 -1.42
CA THR A 64 8.44 -5.37 -0.52
C THR A 64 9.67 -6.29 -0.53
N ALA A 65 10.84 -5.71 -0.31
CA ALA A 65 12.06 -6.48 -0.08
C ALA A 65 11.95 -7.37 1.19
N PRO A 66 12.72 -8.46 1.29
CA PRO A 66 12.83 -9.24 2.52
C PRO A 66 13.27 -8.36 3.70
N GLY A 67 12.72 -8.62 4.90
CA GLY A 67 13.03 -7.84 6.10
C GLY A 67 12.11 -6.64 6.34
N ILE A 68 11.28 -6.27 5.37
CA ILE A 68 10.25 -5.23 5.56
C ILE A 68 9.00 -5.86 6.15
N THR A 69 8.54 -5.28 7.26
CA THR A 69 7.27 -5.63 7.91
C THR A 69 6.20 -4.61 7.57
N ALA A 70 4.97 -5.07 7.29
CA ALA A 70 3.81 -4.20 7.08
C ALA A 70 2.60 -4.73 7.85
N TYR A 71 2.06 -3.92 8.77
CA TYR A 71 0.96 -4.35 9.65
C TYR A 71 -0.41 -3.92 9.13
N ARG A 72 -0.53 -2.67 8.68
CA ARG A 72 -1.73 -2.08 8.10
C ARG A 72 -1.37 -1.35 6.84
N MET A 73 -2.29 -1.32 5.89
CA MET A 73 -2.07 -0.60 4.64
C MET A 73 -3.35 0.03 4.12
N GLY A 74 -3.19 1.03 3.28
CA GLY A 74 -4.26 1.65 2.52
C GLY A 74 -3.75 2.18 1.19
N LEU A 75 -4.70 2.50 0.32
CA LEU A 75 -4.43 2.99 -1.02
C LEU A 75 -4.85 4.45 -1.15
N GLY A 76 -4.04 5.25 -1.81
CA GLY A 76 -4.32 6.67 -2.05
C GLY A 76 -4.00 7.09 -3.48
N LEU A 77 -4.24 8.37 -3.78
CA LEU A 77 -3.90 8.95 -5.07
C LEU A 77 -2.39 8.87 -5.32
N GLY A 78 -1.99 8.30 -6.45
CA GLY A 78 -0.60 7.98 -6.75
C GLY A 78 0.24 9.15 -7.26
N ALA A 79 -0.41 10.21 -7.80
CA ALA A 79 0.28 11.39 -8.32
C ALA A 79 -0.58 12.65 -8.19
N PRO A 80 0.03 13.85 -8.13
CA PRO A 80 -0.71 15.12 -8.19
C PRO A 80 -1.50 15.21 -9.49
N GLY A 81 -2.80 15.51 -9.39
CA GLY A 81 -3.69 15.63 -10.55
C GLY A 81 -4.02 14.30 -11.26
N GLY A 82 -3.61 13.18 -10.67
CA GLY A 82 -3.91 11.85 -11.20
C GLY A 82 -5.38 11.45 -11.06
N ASP A 83 -5.75 10.35 -11.71
CA ASP A 83 -7.05 9.70 -11.62
C ASP A 83 -6.96 8.46 -10.72
N TYR A 84 -7.61 8.52 -9.55
CA TYR A 84 -7.57 7.41 -8.58
C TYR A 84 -8.11 6.09 -9.14
N TYR A 85 -8.99 6.12 -10.12
CA TYR A 85 -9.60 4.92 -10.69
C TYR A 85 -8.75 4.27 -11.79
N ARG A 86 -7.87 5.02 -12.42
CA ARG A 86 -7.09 4.61 -13.60
C ARG A 86 -5.60 4.46 -13.34
N ASP A 87 -5.05 5.39 -12.56
CA ASP A 87 -3.61 5.46 -12.35
C ASP A 87 -3.12 4.51 -11.26
N ALA A 88 -1.83 4.30 -11.20
CA ALA A 88 -1.17 3.58 -10.11
C ALA A 88 -1.49 4.24 -8.76
N LYS A 89 -1.63 3.43 -7.72
CA LYS A 89 -1.96 3.88 -6.37
C LYS A 89 -0.70 4.18 -5.57
N ALA A 90 -0.79 5.19 -4.71
CA ALA A 90 0.10 5.27 -3.57
C ALA A 90 -0.28 4.20 -2.55
N ILE A 91 0.67 3.48 -2.02
CA ILE A 91 0.46 2.52 -0.93
C ILE A 91 1.00 3.15 0.34
N TYR A 92 0.13 3.38 1.32
CA TYR A 92 0.45 3.85 2.65
C TYR A 92 0.43 2.66 3.61
N PHE A 93 1.41 2.55 4.49
CA PHE A 93 1.42 1.46 5.48
C PHE A 93 2.15 1.86 6.76
N ASN A 94 1.85 1.18 7.85
CA ASN A 94 2.67 1.20 9.05
C ASN A 94 3.43 -0.12 9.16
N GLY A 95 4.69 -0.01 9.55
CA GLY A 95 5.55 -1.19 9.58
C GLY A 95 6.97 -0.88 10.02
N ILE A 96 7.88 -1.80 9.70
CA ILE A 96 9.30 -1.70 10.04
C ILE A 96 10.10 -1.79 8.74
N ILE A 97 10.95 -0.79 8.50
CA ILE A 97 11.97 -0.78 7.46
C ILE A 97 13.33 -0.52 8.12
N ASP A 98 14.31 -1.36 7.86
CA ASP A 98 15.67 -1.26 8.42
C ASP A 98 15.70 -1.13 9.96
N GLY A 99 14.78 -1.84 10.63
CA GLY A 99 14.66 -1.82 12.10
C GLY A 99 13.88 -0.61 12.64
N GLU A 100 13.47 0.33 11.82
CA GLU A 100 12.71 1.51 12.23
C GLU A 100 11.22 1.31 12.03
N TYR A 101 10.43 1.40 13.10
CA TYR A 101 8.98 1.43 13.02
C TYR A 101 8.51 2.80 12.56
N GLY A 102 7.57 2.85 11.60
CA GLY A 102 7.06 4.11 11.08
C GLY A 102 5.80 3.97 10.23
N PHE A 103 5.39 5.13 9.71
CA PHE A 103 4.43 5.23 8.62
C PHE A 103 5.21 5.49 7.34
N TYR A 104 4.91 4.71 6.33
CA TYR A 104 5.65 4.73 5.07
C TYR A 104 4.71 4.86 3.90
N ARG A 105 5.22 5.39 2.81
CA ARG A 105 4.57 5.42 1.51
C ARG A 105 5.49 4.84 0.43
N THR A 106 4.91 4.16 -0.52
CA THR A 106 5.54 3.84 -1.80
C THR A 106 4.64 4.30 -2.94
N LEU A 107 5.24 4.81 -4.00
CA LEU A 107 4.57 5.26 -5.23
C LEU A 107 4.88 4.36 -6.43
N ASP A 108 5.75 3.38 -6.25
CA ASP A 108 6.35 2.55 -7.28
C ASP A 108 6.25 1.04 -6.98
N GLU A 109 5.17 0.66 -6.29
CA GLU A 109 4.89 -0.73 -5.90
C GLU A 109 6.02 -1.36 -5.07
N GLY A 110 6.60 -0.59 -4.15
CA GLY A 110 7.57 -1.11 -3.19
C GLY A 110 9.04 -1.13 -3.64
N LYS A 111 9.39 -0.43 -4.72
CA LYS A 111 10.80 -0.27 -5.14
C LYS A 111 11.51 0.79 -4.32
N SER A 112 10.77 1.81 -3.89
CA SER A 112 11.27 2.84 -2.97
C SER A 112 10.23 3.19 -1.91
N TYR A 113 10.70 3.75 -0.79
CA TYR A 113 9.88 4.09 0.36
C TYR A 113 10.21 5.46 0.89
N GLU A 114 9.19 6.17 1.31
CA GLU A 114 9.31 7.43 2.01
C GLU A 114 8.70 7.29 3.40
N ARG A 115 9.45 7.67 4.44
CA ARG A 115 8.97 7.73 5.81
C ARG A 115 8.17 9.00 6.02
N LEU A 116 6.93 8.87 6.51
CA LEU A 116 5.96 9.96 6.63
C LEU A 116 5.94 10.61 8.02
N ASN A 117 6.55 9.99 9.01
CA ASN A 117 6.60 10.48 10.38
C ASN A 117 8.01 10.79 10.82
N THR A 118 8.13 11.77 11.73
CA THR A 118 9.35 12.04 12.48
C THR A 118 9.45 11.10 13.69
N ASP A 119 10.59 11.13 14.42
CA ASP A 119 10.84 10.30 15.60
C ASP A 119 10.01 10.67 16.85
N ARG A 120 9.03 11.56 16.69
CA ARG A 120 8.12 11.93 17.78
C ARG A 120 7.12 10.82 18.08
N PRO A 121 6.56 10.80 19.31
CA PRO A 121 5.83 9.67 19.85
C PRO A 121 4.72 9.21 18.92
N MET A 122 4.72 7.93 18.70
CA MET A 122 3.77 7.20 17.90
C MET A 122 2.42 7.11 18.63
N PHE A 123 1.35 7.00 17.88
CA PHE A 123 -0.03 7.03 18.39
C PHE A 123 -0.48 5.73 19.07
N GLY A 124 0.43 4.92 19.57
CA GLY A 124 0.09 3.60 20.12
C GLY A 124 -0.35 2.62 19.03
N GLU A 125 -1.40 1.85 19.28
CA GLU A 125 -1.91 0.89 18.31
C GLU A 125 -2.56 1.61 17.11
N ILE A 126 -2.20 1.18 15.90
CA ILE A 126 -2.82 1.62 14.66
C ILE A 126 -3.82 0.56 14.21
N ASN A 127 -5.09 0.94 14.17
CA ASN A 127 -6.18 0.07 13.74
C ASN A 127 -6.34 0.04 12.22
N SER A 128 -6.13 1.19 11.56
CA SER A 128 -6.17 1.30 10.10
C SER A 128 -5.33 2.47 9.62
N ILE A 129 -4.86 2.38 8.40
CA ILE A 129 -4.25 3.47 7.62
C ILE A 129 -4.87 3.47 6.23
N ASP A 130 -5.16 4.65 5.69
CA ASP A 130 -5.65 4.76 4.32
C ASP A 130 -5.19 6.08 3.69
N GLY A 131 -5.02 6.08 2.37
CA GLY A 131 -4.68 7.27 1.60
C GLY A 131 -5.93 7.99 1.09
N ASP A 132 -5.81 9.31 0.87
CA ASP A 132 -6.88 10.09 0.26
C ASP A 132 -6.93 9.81 -1.26
N CYS A 133 -8.12 9.50 -1.76
CA CYS A 133 -8.34 9.22 -3.17
C CYS A 133 -8.42 10.50 -4.06
N ARG A 134 -8.47 11.68 -3.46
CA ARG A 134 -8.62 12.98 -4.15
C ARG A 134 -7.44 13.92 -3.91
N HIS A 135 -6.74 13.76 -2.79
CA HIS A 135 -5.63 14.64 -2.41
C HIS A 135 -4.33 13.83 -2.33
N PHE A 136 -3.45 14.05 -3.30
CA PHE A 136 -2.14 13.42 -3.31
C PHE A 136 -1.35 13.80 -2.04
N GLY A 137 -0.74 12.79 -1.41
CA GLY A 137 0.07 12.98 -0.22
C GLY A 137 -0.70 13.05 1.10
N ARG A 138 -2.04 13.03 1.08
CA ARG A 138 -2.86 12.97 2.30
C ARG A 138 -3.17 11.54 2.67
N PHE A 139 -3.08 11.23 3.96
CA PHE A 139 -3.43 9.93 4.51
C PHE A 139 -4.09 10.05 5.89
N TYR A 140 -4.81 9.01 6.29
CA TYR A 140 -5.57 8.96 7.52
C TYR A 140 -5.14 7.77 8.36
N LEU A 141 -5.11 7.96 9.69
CA LEU A 141 -4.78 6.94 10.67
C LEU A 141 -5.94 6.81 11.65
N ALA A 142 -6.47 5.61 11.83
CA ALA A 142 -7.33 5.28 12.95
C ALA A 142 -6.48 4.67 14.06
N THR A 143 -6.44 5.33 15.22
CA THR A 143 -5.64 4.91 16.36
C THR A 143 -6.50 4.23 17.42
N GLY A 144 -5.93 3.36 18.24
CA GLY A 144 -6.67 2.61 19.26
C GLY A 144 -7.28 3.47 20.37
N SER A 145 -6.69 4.65 20.66
CA SER A 145 -7.13 5.49 21.80
C SER A 145 -7.23 6.99 21.52
N ASN A 146 -6.69 7.46 20.38
CA ASN A 146 -6.59 8.89 20.07
C ASN A 146 -7.44 9.33 18.87
N GLY A 147 -8.44 8.53 18.48
CA GLY A 147 -9.35 8.82 17.38
C GLY A 147 -8.67 8.77 16.02
N VAL A 148 -9.18 9.54 15.05
CA VAL A 148 -8.65 9.61 13.70
C VAL A 148 -7.69 10.79 13.58
N LYS A 149 -6.53 10.54 12.98
CA LYS A 149 -5.52 11.55 12.63
C LYS A 149 -5.34 11.59 11.13
N TYR A 150 -4.86 12.69 10.61
CA TYR A 150 -4.44 12.75 9.20
C TYR A 150 -3.05 13.39 9.09
N GLY A 151 -2.33 13.00 8.05
CA GLY A 151 -1.08 13.62 7.64
C GLY A 151 -1.21 14.14 6.22
N GLU A 152 -0.54 15.24 5.94
CA GLU A 152 -0.36 15.79 4.59
C GLU A 152 1.12 15.99 4.32
N MET A 153 1.54 15.59 3.14
CA MET A 153 2.83 16.00 2.62
C MET A 153 2.73 17.45 2.16
N GLN A 154 3.59 18.28 2.68
CA GLN A 154 3.78 19.60 2.09
C GLN A 154 4.67 19.43 0.85
N LEU A 155 4.12 19.66 -0.34
CA LEU A 155 4.91 19.83 -1.54
C LEU A 155 5.73 21.12 -1.34
N GLN A 156 6.96 20.97 -0.86
CA GLN A 156 7.86 22.12 -0.76
C GLN A 156 8.25 22.55 -2.18
N SER A 157 7.90 23.79 -2.52
CA SER A 157 8.48 24.46 -3.66
C SER A 157 9.98 24.59 -3.43
N ASN A 158 10.77 23.76 -4.07
CA ASN A 158 12.22 23.85 -4.26
C ASN A 158 13.02 24.65 -3.22
N LYS A 159 13.26 24.08 -2.02
CA LYS A 159 14.46 24.35 -1.21
C LYS A 159 14.57 23.30 -0.10
N GLY A 160 15.35 22.24 -0.36
CA GLY A 160 16.01 21.41 0.65
C GLY A 160 15.12 20.63 1.63
N GLY A 161 15.01 19.33 1.46
CA GLY A 161 14.60 18.37 2.49
C GLY A 161 13.09 18.24 2.72
N ASP A 162 12.48 17.24 2.08
CA ASP A 162 11.06 16.91 2.30
C ASP A 162 10.88 16.16 3.63
N HIS A 163 10.19 16.80 4.57
CA HIS A 163 9.70 16.13 5.77
C HIS A 163 8.19 16.32 5.88
N ALA A 164 7.48 15.18 6.05
CA ALA A 164 6.05 15.20 6.31
C ALA A 164 5.76 15.55 7.78
N TYR A 165 4.77 16.41 8.02
CA TYR A 165 4.30 16.74 9.36
C TYR A 165 2.92 16.16 9.61
N LEU A 166 2.76 15.46 10.74
CA LEU A 166 1.45 15.04 11.23
C LEU A 166 0.79 16.19 11.98
N SER A 167 -0.31 16.73 11.46
CA SER A 167 -1.14 17.68 12.18
C SER A 167 -2.40 17.01 12.71
N GLY A 168 -2.66 17.11 14.02
CA GLY A 168 -3.89 16.65 14.64
C GLY A 168 -4.74 17.85 15.07
N ARG A 169 -6.00 17.92 14.64
CA ARG A 169 -6.99 18.76 15.35
C ARG A 169 -7.62 17.93 16.45
N LYS A 170 -7.76 18.55 17.64
CA LYS A 170 -8.50 18.01 18.77
C LYS A 170 -9.99 18.02 18.47
#